data_a3efb4b1856df895ef820f7ed0eef38e
#
_entry.id   a3efb4b1856df895ef820f7ed0eef38e
#
_cell.length_a   1.000
_cell.length_b   1.000
_cell.length_c   1.000
_cell.angle_alpha   90.00
_cell.angle_beta   90.00
_cell.angle_gamma   90.00
#
_symmetry.space_group_name_H-M   'P 1'
#
loop_
_entity.id
_entity.type
_entity.pdbx_description
1 polymer ?
#
loop_
_entity_poly.entity_id
_entity_poly.type
_entity_poly.pdbx_seq_one_letter_code
_entity_poly.pdbx_strand_id
1 'polypeptide(L)'
;MFILPEWQGHGFGSEAIHQLEEIVKQYSVSLYIEAAARNEAAIRLYRKLGYDCLNTVTIRKDFPGYEYDVVRKENIHGMEFEIRKDKDF
;
A
#
# COMPACT_ATOMS: atom_id res chain seq x y z
N MET A 1 5.94 -5.23 16.25
CA MET A 1 5.36 -5.10 14.91
C MET A 1 4.53 -3.84 14.81
N PHE A 2 4.68 -3.07 13.76
CA PHE A 2 4.02 -1.78 13.61
C PHE A 2 3.41 -1.66 12.23
N ILE A 3 2.16 -1.23 12.16
CA ILE A 3 1.47 -0.98 10.89
C ILE A 3 1.17 0.51 10.79
N LEU A 4 1.65 1.14 9.72
CA LEU A 4 1.41 2.56 9.46
C LEU A 4 0.25 2.67 8.47
N PRO A 5 -0.86 3.31 8.85
CA PRO A 5 -1.96 3.51 7.90
C PRO A 5 -1.54 4.45 6.78
N GLU A 6 -2.22 4.34 5.65
CA GLU A 6 -1.94 5.17 4.49
C GLU A 6 -2.57 6.55 4.67
N TRP A 7 -1.72 7.58 4.78
CA TRP A 7 -2.17 8.95 4.97
C TRP A 7 -1.52 9.91 3.97
N GLN A 8 -1.33 9.46 2.75
CA GLN A 8 -0.54 10.20 1.78
C GLN A 8 -1.07 11.58 1.44
N GLY A 9 -2.33 11.82 1.58
CA GLY A 9 -2.89 13.13 1.32
C GLY A 9 -2.71 14.15 2.45
N HIS A 10 -2.02 13.78 3.51
CA HIS A 10 -1.99 14.56 4.74
C HIS A 10 -0.65 15.24 5.02
N GLY A 11 0.22 15.33 4.04
CA GLY A 11 1.49 16.03 4.19
C GLY A 11 2.57 15.25 4.92
N PHE A 12 2.39 13.96 5.10
CA PHE A 12 3.42 13.12 5.71
C PHE A 12 4.44 12.75 4.66
N GLY A 13 5.60 13.32 4.75
CA GLY A 13 6.68 13.04 3.82
C GLY A 13 7.66 12.04 4.38
N SER A 14 8.76 11.87 3.65
CA SER A 14 9.85 10.97 4.03
C SER A 14 10.37 11.26 5.44
N GLU A 15 10.40 12.51 5.82
CA GLU A 15 10.89 12.93 7.14
C GLU A 15 10.08 12.32 8.27
N ALA A 16 8.75 12.37 8.17
CA ALA A 16 7.88 11.80 9.19
C ALA A 16 8.05 10.29 9.29
N ILE A 17 8.22 9.62 8.16
CA ILE A 17 8.45 8.18 8.13
C ILE A 17 9.78 7.84 8.79
N HIS A 18 10.83 8.61 8.51
CA HIS A 18 12.14 8.38 9.12
C HIS A 18 12.10 8.57 10.64
N GLN A 19 11.39 9.57 11.12
CA GLN A 19 11.22 9.78 12.55
C GLN A 19 10.49 8.62 13.21
N LEU A 20 9.46 8.12 12.56
CA LEU A 20 8.73 6.96 13.06
C LEU A 20 9.61 5.71 13.08
N GLU A 21 10.43 5.52 12.07
CA GLU A 21 11.37 4.40 12.01
C GLU A 21 12.34 4.41 13.19
N GLU A 22 12.83 5.59 13.55
CA GLU A 22 13.76 5.71 14.67
C GLU A 22 13.10 5.28 15.99
N ILE A 23 11.82 5.56 16.15
CA ILE A 23 11.08 5.13 17.34
C ILE A 23 10.83 3.61 17.32
N VAL A 24 10.38 3.10 16.20
CA VAL A 24 9.98 1.69 16.07
C VAL A 24 11.17 0.75 16.19
N LYS A 25 12.35 1.14 15.72
CA LYS A 25 13.57 0.33 15.83
C LYS A 25 13.87 -0.10 17.25
N GLN A 26 13.39 0.64 18.24
CA GLN A 26 13.69 0.37 19.64
C GLN A 26 12.97 -0.85 20.17
N TYR A 27 11.88 -1.30 19.53
CA TYR A 27 11.13 -2.48 19.98
C TYR A 27 10.64 -3.39 18.88
N SER A 28 10.99 -3.14 17.63
CA SER A 28 10.57 -4.00 16.54
C SER A 28 11.67 -4.08 15.49
N VAL A 29 11.70 -5.17 14.77
CA VAL A 29 12.64 -5.36 13.67
C VAL A 29 12.05 -4.92 12.33
N SER A 30 10.77 -4.58 12.31
CA SER A 30 10.07 -4.22 11.08
C SER A 30 9.03 -3.14 11.32
N LEU A 31 8.82 -2.32 10.32
CA LEU A 31 7.72 -1.36 10.26
C LEU A 31 6.89 -1.70 9.02
N TYR A 32 5.60 -1.88 9.20
CA TYR A 32 4.70 -2.22 8.11
C TYR A 32 3.91 -0.99 7.67
N ILE A 33 3.79 -0.82 6.36
CA ILE A 33 3.01 0.25 5.76
C ILE A 33 1.96 -0.38 4.85
N GLU A 34 0.72 0.04 5.00
CA GLU A 34 -0.35 -0.37 4.12
C GLU A 34 -0.69 0.75 3.14
N ALA A 35 -0.88 0.38 1.89
CA ALA A 35 -1.27 1.31 0.86
C ALA A 35 -2.31 0.64 -0.04
N ALA A 36 -3.26 1.43 -0.53
CA ALA A 36 -4.19 0.92 -1.53
C ALA A 36 -3.42 0.52 -2.79
N ALA A 37 -3.76 -0.62 -3.37
CA ALA A 37 -3.04 -1.12 -4.55
C ALA A 37 -3.10 -0.14 -5.73
N ARG A 38 -4.15 0.68 -5.82
CA ARG A 38 -4.27 1.68 -6.87
C ARG A 38 -3.42 2.94 -6.63
N ASN A 39 -2.89 3.10 -5.41
CA ASN A 39 -2.08 4.27 -5.08
C ASN A 39 -0.63 4.03 -5.45
N GLU A 40 -0.35 4.12 -6.74
CA GLU A 40 0.97 3.84 -7.27
C GLU A 40 2.02 4.81 -6.74
N ALA A 41 1.67 6.09 -6.58
CA ALA A 41 2.60 7.08 -6.09
C ALA A 41 3.09 6.77 -4.68
N ALA A 42 2.19 6.35 -3.80
CA ALA A 42 2.55 5.97 -2.44
C ALA A 42 3.44 4.73 -2.44
N ILE A 43 3.10 3.73 -3.24
CA ILE A 43 3.86 2.49 -3.33
C ILE A 43 5.29 2.79 -3.82
N ARG A 44 5.44 3.65 -4.82
CA ARG A 44 6.76 4.04 -5.31
C ARG A 44 7.56 4.78 -4.26
N LEU A 45 6.91 5.65 -3.49
CA LEU A 45 7.57 6.37 -2.41
C LEU A 45 8.12 5.40 -1.36
N TYR A 46 7.30 4.46 -0.91
CA TYR A 46 7.73 3.50 0.10
C TYR A 46 8.86 2.61 -0.42
N ARG A 47 8.76 2.18 -1.66
CA ARG A 47 9.84 1.38 -2.26
C ARG A 47 11.15 2.16 -2.29
N LYS A 48 11.09 3.45 -2.60
CA LYS A 48 12.25 4.33 -2.60
C LYS A 48 12.86 4.50 -1.22
N LEU A 49 12.02 4.45 -0.18
CA LEU A 49 12.47 4.56 1.21
C LEU A 49 12.99 3.24 1.78
N GLY A 50 12.97 2.17 1.02
CA GLY A 50 13.53 0.89 1.44
C GLY A 50 12.52 -0.17 1.83
N TYR A 51 11.22 0.09 1.64
CA TYR A 51 10.17 -0.89 1.93
C TYR A 51 10.02 -1.83 0.74
N ASP A 52 10.80 -2.90 0.74
CA ASP A 52 10.98 -3.77 -0.41
C ASP A 52 10.49 -5.21 -0.21
N CYS A 53 9.86 -5.48 0.94
CA CYS A 53 9.35 -6.82 1.23
C CYS A 53 7.83 -6.80 1.28
N LEU A 54 7.21 -7.57 0.41
CA LEU A 54 5.76 -7.75 0.45
C LEU A 54 5.43 -8.76 1.55
N ASN A 55 4.63 -8.35 2.51
CA ASN A 55 4.30 -9.20 3.65
C ASN A 55 2.96 -9.91 3.48
N THR A 56 1.90 -9.13 3.34
CA THR A 56 0.55 -9.65 3.23
C THR A 56 -0.09 -9.16 1.94
N VAL A 57 -0.89 -10.01 1.32
CA VAL A 57 -1.67 -9.63 0.14
C VAL A 57 -3.14 -9.72 0.50
N THR A 58 -3.87 -8.63 0.26
CA THR A 58 -5.31 -8.60 0.48
C THR A 58 -6.02 -8.83 -0.84
N ILE A 59 -6.86 -9.85 -0.89
CA ILE A 59 -7.60 -10.23 -2.08
C ILE A 59 -9.09 -10.12 -1.76
N ARG A 60 -9.85 -9.51 -2.68
CA ARG A 60 -11.28 -9.36 -2.48
C ARG A 60 -12.04 -9.84 -3.70
N LYS A 61 -13.31 -10.15 -3.49
CA LYS A 61 -14.25 -10.47 -4.56
C LYS A 61 -15.35 -9.43 -4.56
N ASP A 62 -15.57 -8.79 -5.69
CA ASP A 62 -16.64 -7.82 -5.85
C ASP A 62 -17.89 -8.54 -6.37
N PHE A 63 -19.05 -8.17 -5.81
CA PHE A 63 -20.32 -8.81 -6.17
C PHE A 63 -21.01 -8.02 -7.29
N PRO A 64 -21.95 -8.67 -8.02
CA PRO A 64 -22.68 -7.99 -9.10
C PRO A 64 -23.32 -6.69 -8.61
N GLY A 65 -23.27 -5.66 -9.44
CA GLY A 65 -23.79 -4.34 -9.09
C GLY A 65 -22.75 -3.34 -8.68
N TYR A 66 -21.55 -3.81 -8.33
CA TYR A 66 -20.44 -2.90 -8.04
C TYR A 66 -19.85 -2.39 -9.35
N GLU A 67 -19.82 -1.07 -9.52
CA GLU A 67 -19.26 -0.44 -10.70
C GLU A 67 -17.85 0.07 -10.44
N TYR A 68 -16.95 -0.24 -11.34
CA TYR A 68 -15.54 0.10 -11.18
C TYR A 68 -14.84 0.28 -12.52
N ASP A 69 -13.70 0.95 -12.46
CA ASP A 69 -12.76 1.01 -13.58
C ASP A 69 -11.52 0.20 -13.24
N VAL A 70 -10.97 -0.49 -14.23
CA VAL A 70 -9.70 -1.19 -14.07
C VAL A 70 -8.58 -0.20 -14.29
N VAL A 71 -7.79 0.05 -13.24
CA VAL A 71 -6.67 0.98 -13.30
C VAL A 71 -5.47 0.33 -13.98
N ARG A 72 -5.18 -0.90 -13.59
CA ARG A 72 -4.13 -1.71 -14.21
C ARG A 72 -4.28 -3.16 -13.77
N LYS A 73 -3.44 -4.03 -14.32
CA LYS A 73 -3.42 -5.45 -13.96
C LYS A 73 -2.04 -5.82 -13.43
N GLU A 74 -2.02 -6.70 -12.45
CA GLU A 74 -0.79 -7.20 -11.85
C GLU A 74 -0.79 -8.71 -11.85
N ASN A 75 0.40 -9.30 -11.98
CA ASN A 75 0.56 -10.75 -11.96
C ASN A 75 1.24 -11.18 -10.66
N ILE A 76 0.62 -12.11 -9.96
CA ILE A 76 1.18 -12.70 -8.73
C ILE A 76 1.12 -14.21 -8.89
N HIS A 77 2.27 -14.85 -8.84
CA HIS A 77 2.39 -16.30 -8.98
C HIS A 77 1.77 -16.85 -10.26
N GLY A 78 1.88 -16.11 -11.36
CA GLY A 78 1.31 -16.53 -12.64
C GLY A 78 -0.18 -16.27 -12.79
N MET A 79 -0.80 -15.63 -11.82
CA MET A 79 -2.23 -15.29 -11.85
C MET A 79 -2.40 -13.79 -12.02
N GLU A 80 -3.31 -13.39 -12.89
CA GLU A 80 -3.58 -12.00 -13.15
C GLU A 80 -4.65 -11.47 -12.22
N PHE A 81 -4.38 -10.32 -11.61
CA PHE A 81 -5.33 -9.61 -10.75
C PHE A 81 -5.55 -8.21 -11.28
N GLU A 82 -6.80 -7.74 -11.16
CA GLU A 82 -7.13 -6.37 -11.53
C GLU A 82 -6.99 -5.45 -10.33
N ILE A 83 -6.47 -4.26 -10.57
CA ILE A 83 -6.48 -3.18 -9.59
C ILE A 83 -7.59 -2.24 -10.00
N ARG A 84 -8.60 -2.09 -9.14
CA ARG A 84 -9.86 -1.42 -9.45
C ARG A 84 -10.05 -0.15 -8.64
N LYS A 85 -10.79 0.76 -9.24
CA LYS A 85 -11.17 2.01 -8.61
C LYS A 85 -12.68 2.17 -8.75
N ASP A 86 -13.34 2.61 -7.67
CA ASP A 86 -14.78 2.87 -7.70
C ASP A 86 -15.11 3.95 -8.72
N LYS A 87 -16.16 3.77 -9.50
CA LYS A 87 -16.54 4.75 -10.52
C LYS A 87 -17.02 6.06 -9.95
N ASP A 88 -17.56 6.04 -8.75
CA ASP A 88 -18.14 7.24 -8.13
C ASP A 88 -17.10 8.11 -7.42
N PHE A 89 -15.84 7.81 -7.54
CA PHE A 89 -14.77 8.59 -6.88
C PHE A 89 -13.74 9.12 -7.85
#